data_c38718908e4dbbb20ce500358330422c
#
_entry.id   c38718908e4dbbb20ce500358330422c
#
_cell.length_a   1.000
_cell.length_b   1.000
_cell.length_c   1.000
_cell.angle_alpha   90.00
_cell.angle_beta   90.00
_cell.angle_gamma   90.00
#
_symmetry.space_group_name_H-M   'P 1'
#
loop_
_entity.id
_entity.type
_entity.pdbx_description
1 polymer ?
#
loop_
_entity_poly.entity_id
_entity_poly.type
_entity_poly.pdbx_seq_one_letter_code
_entity_poly.pdbx_strand_id
1 'polypeptide(L)'
;MQLPAASGAPAPAQSSVAGRAAAAPQAGQAAKPPLGAATAGVNAQPPVAAGSGAAGGGGAGALATPAAGSGAAGVAAPSGAAGTTAAASSADSATALAALTSYLQQARASRPKLAEQPFATAALSKADAQSAKDLLWKDFAAYVKETRKGEVGATENQARTIKVEGNDKVLKYYMAKRGTAPATGWSLFISMHGGGNAPAATNDSQWENQIKLVQDYDPKNALWVAPRAPIDDWNMFFIKEIDELFDRLIVDLIVFENVDPNKVYINGYSAGGDGVYQLGPRMGERWAGAGMSAGHPNASSPLSLRNVPFAIHVGGEDTAYDRNKKAEEWGKRLEMLAAEDPGGYINQWQVHAGKPHWMDMEDAVSIPFLQSHTRNPIPDKIVWEQHEYPRAHFYWLAADESNRAKGALIRAQYDKMGVHISEVKDVKKLSIRLSDDMLDLDGPIRVDLKGQMLTEAPVKRTIAMLDRCIQELGDPNFAFSAEVPLELP
;
A
#
# COMPACT_ATOMS: atom_id res chain seq x y z
N MET A 1 -28.16 7.42 -71.86
CA MET A 1 -29.21 6.38 -72.11
C MET A 1 -29.74 6.10 -70.69
N GLN A 2 -30.77 6.70 -70.45
CA GLN A 2 -32.09 6.54 -69.79
C GLN A 2 -32.20 5.41 -68.77
N LEU A 3 -32.51 5.84 -67.59
CA LEU A 3 -33.21 5.12 -66.49
C LEU A 3 -34.61 4.67 -66.96
N PRO A 4 -35.22 3.71 -66.30
CA PRO A 4 -36.52 4.03 -65.76
C PRO A 4 -36.74 3.70 -64.29
N ALA A 5 -37.77 4.35 -63.78
CA ALA A 5 -38.20 4.54 -62.46
C ALA A 5 -39.10 3.41 -61.87
N ALA A 6 -39.05 3.37 -60.56
CA ALA A 6 -40.09 3.20 -59.54
C ALA A 6 -41.30 2.24 -59.78
N SER A 7 -41.53 1.41 -58.76
CA SER A 7 -42.91 1.11 -58.33
C SER A 7 -42.88 0.71 -56.84
N GLY A 8 -43.78 1.33 -56.10
CA GLY A 8 -43.94 1.26 -54.66
C GLY A 8 -44.64 -0.03 -54.22
N ALA A 9 -44.46 -0.29 -52.93
CA ALA A 9 -45.18 -1.30 -52.18
C ALA A 9 -45.79 -0.72 -50.93
N PRO A 10 -46.93 -1.18 -50.44
CA PRO A 10 -47.74 -0.56 -49.46
C PRO A 10 -47.31 -0.91 -48.00
N ALA A 11 -47.60 -0.03 -47.08
CA ALA A 11 -47.46 -0.24 -45.66
C ALA A 11 -48.43 -1.31 -45.12
N PRO A 12 -48.03 -2.15 -44.19
CA PRO A 12 -48.96 -2.98 -43.44
C PRO A 12 -49.53 -2.29 -42.21
N ALA A 13 -50.76 -2.62 -41.92
CA ALA A 13 -51.67 -2.12 -40.95
C ALA A 13 -51.20 -2.26 -39.50
N GLN A 14 -51.56 -1.28 -38.68
CA GLN A 14 -51.55 -1.35 -37.22
C GLN A 14 -52.51 -2.42 -36.73
N SER A 15 -52.04 -3.40 -35.98
CA SER A 15 -52.86 -4.25 -35.11
C SER A 15 -52.50 -3.95 -33.65
N SER A 16 -53.43 -3.33 -32.96
CA SER A 16 -53.47 -3.18 -31.53
C SER A 16 -53.59 -4.54 -30.86
N VAL A 17 -52.55 -4.95 -30.15
CA VAL A 17 -52.65 -6.02 -29.16
C VAL A 17 -52.14 -5.45 -27.82
N ALA A 18 -53.12 -5.28 -26.93
CA ALA A 18 -52.84 -5.05 -25.51
C ALA A 18 -52.13 -6.30 -24.96
N GLY A 19 -50.83 -6.20 -24.73
CA GLY A 19 -50.00 -7.23 -24.12
C GLY A 19 -49.44 -6.73 -22.83
N ARG A 20 -49.81 -7.39 -21.74
CA ARG A 20 -49.36 -7.29 -20.37
C ARG A 20 -47.92 -6.86 -20.28
N ALA A 21 -47.66 -5.80 -19.50
CA ALA A 21 -46.36 -5.47 -18.94
C ALA A 21 -45.85 -6.70 -18.16
N ALA A 22 -44.87 -7.40 -18.71
CA ALA A 22 -44.06 -8.33 -17.92
C ALA A 22 -43.19 -7.47 -17.00
N ALA A 23 -43.41 -7.57 -15.71
CA ALA A 23 -42.56 -7.03 -14.68
C ALA A 23 -41.14 -7.55 -14.93
N ALA A 24 -40.17 -6.63 -14.99
CA ALA A 24 -38.75 -6.96 -14.89
C ALA A 24 -38.54 -7.78 -13.62
N PRO A 25 -37.66 -8.79 -13.63
CA PRO A 25 -37.35 -9.51 -12.43
C PRO A 25 -36.68 -8.50 -11.47
N GLN A 26 -37.35 -8.22 -10.37
CA GLN A 26 -36.74 -7.56 -9.23
C GLN A 26 -35.50 -8.38 -8.88
N ALA A 27 -34.35 -7.73 -8.81
CA ALA A 27 -33.14 -8.28 -8.23
C ALA A 27 -33.54 -8.91 -6.89
N GLY A 28 -33.29 -10.22 -6.78
CA GLY A 28 -33.70 -10.98 -5.61
C GLY A 28 -33.15 -10.30 -4.36
N GLN A 29 -34.05 -9.87 -3.52
CA GLN A 29 -33.73 -9.60 -2.13
C GLN A 29 -33.06 -10.86 -1.61
N ALA A 30 -31.77 -10.73 -1.23
CA ALA A 30 -31.09 -11.76 -0.48
C ALA A 30 -31.98 -12.04 0.73
N ALA A 31 -32.58 -13.22 0.75
CA ALA A 31 -33.42 -13.64 1.84
C ALA A 31 -32.64 -13.47 3.13
N LYS A 32 -33.16 -12.60 4.00
CA LYS A 32 -32.74 -12.49 5.38
C LYS A 32 -32.66 -13.90 5.94
N PRO A 33 -31.51 -14.42 6.36
CA PRO A 33 -31.50 -15.71 7.04
C PRO A 33 -32.38 -15.56 8.27
N PRO A 34 -33.21 -16.54 8.61
CA PRO A 34 -34.01 -16.48 9.82
C PRO A 34 -33.06 -16.27 10.98
N LEU A 35 -33.40 -15.33 11.84
CA LEU A 35 -32.80 -15.15 13.15
C LEU A 35 -33.08 -16.41 13.97
N GLY A 36 -32.29 -17.44 13.75
CA GLY A 36 -32.16 -18.54 14.71
C GLY A 36 -31.39 -17.96 15.89
N ALA A 37 -32.03 -17.99 17.04
CA ALA A 37 -31.41 -17.65 18.30
C ALA A 37 -30.15 -18.51 18.50
N ALA A 38 -29.00 -17.98 18.10
CA ALA A 38 -27.73 -18.50 18.56
C ALA A 38 -27.57 -18.03 19.99
N THR A 39 -27.81 -18.92 20.91
CA THR A 39 -27.42 -18.79 22.31
C THR A 39 -25.95 -18.40 22.35
N ALA A 40 -25.69 -17.24 22.90
CA ALA A 40 -24.39 -16.68 23.13
C ALA A 40 -23.49 -17.64 23.91
N GLY A 41 -22.56 -18.26 23.23
CA GLY A 41 -21.35 -18.79 23.82
C GLY A 41 -20.40 -17.63 24.03
N VAL A 42 -20.44 -17.06 25.22
CA VAL A 42 -19.51 -16.01 25.64
C VAL A 42 -18.16 -16.66 25.88
N ASN A 43 -17.27 -16.60 24.89
CA ASN A 43 -15.85 -16.76 25.15
C ASN A 43 -15.28 -15.36 25.39
N ALA A 44 -15.28 -15.02 26.67
CA ALA A 44 -14.63 -13.84 27.19
C ALA A 44 -13.12 -13.91 26.92
N GLN A 45 -12.60 -12.93 26.25
CA GLN A 45 -11.18 -12.62 26.23
C GLN A 45 -10.75 -12.29 27.67
N PRO A 46 -9.62 -12.82 28.19
CA PRO A 46 -9.19 -12.49 29.55
C PRO A 46 -8.86 -11.00 29.63
N PRO A 47 -9.25 -10.32 30.73
CA PRO A 47 -8.94 -8.91 30.93
C PRO A 47 -7.44 -8.74 31.13
N VAL A 48 -6.84 -7.79 30.42
CA VAL A 48 -5.49 -7.29 30.69
C VAL A 48 -5.57 -6.59 32.04
N ALA A 49 -4.85 -7.08 33.02
CA ALA A 49 -4.78 -6.54 34.36
C ALA A 49 -4.22 -5.14 34.35
N ALA A 50 -5.02 -4.16 34.73
CA ALA A 50 -4.59 -2.83 35.12
C ALA A 50 -3.90 -2.93 36.49
N GLY A 51 -2.57 -2.78 36.49
CA GLY A 51 -1.79 -2.64 37.72
C GLY A 51 -2.04 -1.29 38.37
N SER A 52 -2.80 -1.27 39.45
CA SER A 52 -2.95 -0.14 40.34
C SER A 52 -1.69 -0.01 41.19
N GLY A 53 -0.86 1.02 40.94
CA GLY A 53 0.24 1.45 41.82
C GLY A 53 -0.21 2.60 42.68
N ALA A 54 -0.24 2.38 43.98
CA ALA A 54 -0.65 3.31 44.98
C ALA A 54 0.34 4.46 45.16
N ALA A 55 -0.19 5.63 45.52
CA ALA A 55 0.52 6.82 45.91
C ALA A 55 1.21 6.63 47.26
N GLY A 56 2.41 7.18 47.39
CA GLY A 56 3.12 7.35 48.62
C GLY A 56 3.96 8.62 48.57
N GLY A 57 3.67 9.54 49.47
CA GLY A 57 4.06 10.93 49.49
C GLY A 57 5.41 11.28 50.06
N GLY A 58 5.77 12.49 49.84
CA GLY A 58 6.43 13.39 50.82
C GLY A 58 7.95 13.37 50.86
N GLY A 59 8.55 14.56 50.63
CA GLY A 59 9.88 14.89 51.10
C GLY A 59 10.55 16.00 50.29
N ALA A 60 10.34 17.26 50.69
CA ALA A 60 11.11 18.40 50.26
C ALA A 60 12.52 18.39 50.88
N GLY A 61 13.55 18.69 50.08
CA GLY A 61 14.90 18.94 50.57
C GLY A 61 15.66 19.86 49.63
N ALA A 62 16.01 21.02 50.14
CA ALA A 62 16.56 22.15 49.43
C ALA A 62 18.08 22.09 49.25
N LEU A 63 18.56 22.74 48.21
CA LEU A 63 19.80 23.53 48.04
C LEU A 63 21.15 22.94 48.46
N ALA A 64 22.06 22.81 47.49
CA ALA A 64 23.40 23.39 47.55
C ALA A 64 24.10 23.35 46.19
N THR A 65 24.45 24.51 45.67
CA THR A 65 25.55 24.72 44.71
C THR A 65 26.87 24.63 45.41
N PRO A 66 27.95 24.13 44.78
CA PRO A 66 29.18 24.90 44.79
C PRO A 66 29.84 25.07 43.40
N ALA A 67 30.74 26.03 43.42
CA ALA A 67 31.40 26.74 42.37
C ALA A 67 32.48 25.98 41.59
N ALA A 68 32.75 26.54 40.44
CA ALA A 68 33.91 26.50 39.56
C ALA A 68 35.21 25.80 40.00
N GLY A 69 35.72 24.95 39.10
CA GLY A 69 37.09 24.47 39.08
C GLY A 69 37.52 24.28 37.62
N SER A 70 38.40 25.17 37.14
CA SER A 70 39.09 25.17 35.88
C SER A 70 40.07 23.99 35.79
N GLY A 71 40.02 23.24 34.67
CA GLY A 71 41.02 22.24 34.33
C GLY A 71 40.97 21.92 32.81
N ALA A 72 41.76 22.66 32.05
CA ALA A 72 42.00 22.34 30.66
C ALA A 72 42.88 21.08 30.56
N ALA A 73 42.37 20.02 29.94
CA ALA A 73 43.18 18.95 29.40
C ALA A 73 42.66 18.67 27.99
N GLY A 74 43.45 19.11 27.02
CA GLY A 74 43.20 18.83 25.60
C GLY A 74 43.33 17.34 25.34
N VAL A 75 42.25 16.73 24.86
CA VAL A 75 42.27 15.43 24.21
C VAL A 75 42.14 15.70 22.74
N ALA A 76 43.21 15.43 21.99
CA ALA A 76 43.27 15.48 20.55
C ALA A 76 42.21 14.53 19.99
N ALA A 77 41.29 15.06 19.18
CA ALA A 77 40.42 14.29 18.36
C ALA A 77 41.24 13.50 17.33
N PRO A 78 40.95 12.22 17.08
CA PRO A 78 41.53 11.54 15.94
C PRO A 78 40.98 12.19 14.67
N SER A 79 41.88 12.77 13.88
CA SER A 79 41.63 13.20 12.51
C SER A 79 41.29 11.98 11.68
N GLY A 80 40.00 11.63 11.63
CA GLY A 80 39.45 10.72 10.63
C GLY A 80 39.59 11.43 9.27
N ALA A 81 40.45 10.88 8.44
CA ALA A 81 40.58 11.30 7.06
C ALA A 81 39.19 11.22 6.42
N ALA A 82 38.61 12.38 6.11
CA ALA A 82 37.44 12.48 5.23
C ALA A 82 37.92 11.99 3.85
N GLY A 83 37.62 10.73 3.58
CA GLY A 83 37.78 10.16 2.27
C GLY A 83 36.81 10.91 1.34
N THR A 84 37.32 11.84 0.55
CA THR A 84 36.61 12.40 -0.59
C THR A 84 36.32 11.26 -1.55
N THR A 85 35.12 10.64 -1.45
CA THR A 85 34.65 9.76 -2.51
C THR A 85 34.34 10.68 -3.69
N ALA A 86 35.28 10.74 -4.64
CA ALA A 86 35.09 11.43 -5.89
C ALA A 86 33.81 10.92 -6.58
N ALA A 87 33.04 11.82 -7.17
CA ALA A 87 31.95 11.46 -8.08
C ALA A 87 32.50 10.41 -9.08
N ALA A 88 31.68 9.41 -9.42
CA ALA A 88 32.07 8.34 -10.33
C ALA A 88 32.71 8.95 -11.60
N SER A 89 33.89 8.48 -12.00
CA SER A 89 34.36 8.82 -13.30
C SER A 89 33.39 8.28 -14.36
N SER A 90 33.11 9.04 -15.40
CA SER A 90 32.19 8.61 -16.46
C SER A 90 32.60 7.27 -17.08
N ALA A 91 33.90 6.98 -17.12
CA ALA A 91 34.46 5.73 -17.64
C ALA A 91 34.16 4.52 -16.71
N ASP A 92 34.26 4.68 -15.38
CA ASP A 92 33.98 3.61 -14.43
C ASP A 92 32.50 3.28 -14.39
N SER A 93 31.65 4.31 -14.44
CA SER A 93 30.19 4.17 -14.50
C SER A 93 29.75 3.41 -15.76
N ALA A 94 30.23 3.80 -16.93
CA ALA A 94 29.94 3.13 -18.19
C ALA A 94 30.44 1.68 -18.20
N THR A 95 31.59 1.41 -17.57
CA THR A 95 32.15 0.05 -17.43
C THR A 95 31.22 -0.82 -16.56
N ALA A 96 30.73 -0.30 -15.45
CA ALA A 96 29.77 -1.01 -14.60
C ALA A 96 28.44 -1.33 -15.31
N LEU A 97 27.92 -0.38 -16.09
CA LEU A 97 26.71 -0.58 -16.90
C LEU A 97 26.91 -1.63 -18.00
N ALA A 98 28.06 -1.64 -18.69
CA ALA A 98 28.40 -2.63 -19.67
C ALA A 98 28.52 -4.04 -19.04
N ALA A 99 29.13 -4.13 -17.86
CA ALA A 99 29.23 -5.37 -17.10
C ALA A 99 27.84 -5.90 -16.66
N LEU A 100 26.94 -5.04 -16.22
CA LEU A 100 25.53 -5.40 -15.96
C LEU A 100 24.87 -5.96 -17.22
N THR A 101 25.02 -5.28 -18.35
CA THR A 101 24.45 -5.72 -19.63
C THR A 101 24.93 -7.14 -19.98
N SER A 102 26.24 -7.40 -19.88
CA SER A 102 26.82 -8.72 -20.14
C SER A 102 26.33 -9.77 -19.13
N TYR A 103 26.19 -9.40 -17.86
CA TYR A 103 25.64 -10.28 -16.81
C TYR A 103 24.18 -10.67 -17.12
N LEU A 104 23.34 -9.73 -17.52
CA LEU A 104 21.92 -9.99 -17.83
C LEU A 104 21.71 -10.81 -19.11
N GLN A 105 22.69 -10.89 -20.00
CA GLN A 105 22.66 -11.77 -21.18
C GLN A 105 22.90 -13.25 -20.85
N GLN A 106 23.47 -13.57 -19.68
CA GLN A 106 23.66 -14.93 -19.24
C GLN A 106 22.31 -15.59 -18.91
N ALA A 107 22.22 -16.92 -19.04
CA ALA A 107 21.05 -17.67 -18.56
C ALA A 107 20.84 -17.43 -17.06
N ARG A 108 19.65 -17.05 -16.64
CA ARG A 108 19.37 -16.64 -15.24
C ARG A 108 19.79 -17.71 -14.21
N ALA A 109 19.54 -18.99 -14.51
CA ALA A 109 19.94 -20.09 -13.63
C ALA A 109 21.46 -20.25 -13.43
N SER A 110 22.27 -19.64 -14.30
CA SER A 110 23.73 -19.71 -14.24
C SER A 110 24.36 -18.41 -13.72
N ARG A 111 23.56 -17.39 -13.42
CA ARG A 111 24.06 -16.12 -12.92
C ARG A 111 24.49 -16.26 -11.45
N PRO A 112 25.70 -15.81 -11.07
CA PRO A 112 26.02 -15.64 -9.66
C PRO A 112 25.15 -14.52 -9.07
N LYS A 113 25.11 -14.39 -7.74
CA LYS A 113 24.32 -13.33 -7.10
C LYS A 113 24.81 -11.96 -7.55
N LEU A 114 23.90 -11.11 -8.00
CA LEU A 114 24.22 -9.79 -8.53
C LEU A 114 24.94 -8.92 -7.50
N ALA A 115 24.45 -8.90 -6.26
CA ALA A 115 25.03 -8.10 -5.17
C ALA A 115 26.48 -8.46 -4.83
N GLU A 116 26.94 -9.67 -5.20
CA GLU A 116 28.32 -10.13 -4.99
C GLU A 116 29.25 -9.77 -6.15
N GLN A 117 28.72 -9.15 -7.23
CA GLN A 117 29.53 -8.78 -8.39
C GLN A 117 30.27 -7.45 -8.15
N PRO A 118 31.56 -7.35 -8.50
CA PRO A 118 32.33 -6.11 -8.27
C PRO A 118 31.69 -4.85 -8.89
N PHE A 119 31.07 -4.99 -10.07
CA PHE A 119 30.41 -3.89 -10.75
C PHE A 119 29.12 -3.43 -10.06
N ALA A 120 28.50 -4.29 -9.21
CA ALA A 120 27.23 -3.98 -8.58
C ALA A 120 27.32 -2.86 -7.51
N THR A 121 28.50 -2.69 -6.92
CA THR A 121 28.79 -1.64 -5.91
C THR A 121 29.58 -0.46 -6.44
N ALA A 122 29.92 -0.49 -7.74
CA ALA A 122 30.57 0.65 -8.41
C ALA A 122 29.62 1.86 -8.43
N ALA A 123 30.20 3.05 -8.29
CA ALA A 123 29.43 4.29 -8.36
C ALA A 123 28.95 4.53 -9.80
N LEU A 124 27.68 4.91 -9.95
CA LEU A 124 27.07 5.23 -11.24
C LEU A 124 26.87 6.73 -11.41
N SER A 125 26.97 7.20 -12.67
CA SER A 125 26.41 8.48 -13.05
C SER A 125 24.88 8.44 -12.99
N LYS A 126 24.23 9.59 -12.91
CA LYS A 126 22.75 9.68 -12.95
C LYS A 126 22.15 9.00 -14.18
N ALA A 127 22.77 9.21 -15.37
CA ALA A 127 22.28 8.61 -16.62
C ALA A 127 22.43 7.09 -16.64
N ASP A 128 23.56 6.57 -16.15
CA ASP A 128 23.82 5.14 -16.11
C ASP A 128 22.96 4.44 -15.04
N ALA A 129 22.68 5.11 -13.92
CA ALA A 129 21.74 4.60 -12.90
C ALA A 129 20.32 4.45 -13.48
N GLN A 130 19.84 5.41 -14.28
CA GLN A 130 18.57 5.28 -14.98
C GLN A 130 18.58 4.11 -15.98
N SER A 131 19.65 4.00 -16.77
CA SER A 131 19.79 2.88 -17.71
C SER A 131 19.86 1.52 -17.00
N ALA A 132 20.58 1.43 -15.88
CA ALA A 132 20.63 0.23 -15.06
C ALA A 132 19.26 -0.14 -14.49
N LYS A 133 18.49 0.84 -13.99
CA LYS A 133 17.11 0.63 -13.52
C LYS A 133 16.25 0.01 -14.62
N ASP A 134 16.30 0.55 -15.83
CA ASP A 134 15.47 0.07 -16.95
C ASP A 134 15.85 -1.37 -17.36
N LEU A 135 17.16 -1.70 -17.38
CA LEU A 135 17.64 -3.04 -17.65
C LEU A 135 17.21 -4.04 -16.57
N LEU A 136 17.35 -3.69 -15.31
CA LEU A 136 16.97 -4.54 -14.18
C LEU A 136 15.46 -4.77 -14.12
N TRP A 137 14.66 -3.73 -14.35
CA TRP A 137 13.20 -3.87 -14.42
C TRP A 137 12.78 -4.79 -15.57
N LYS A 138 13.37 -4.63 -16.75
CA LYS A 138 13.10 -5.49 -17.90
C LYS A 138 13.42 -6.95 -17.62
N ASP A 139 14.56 -7.24 -16.99
CA ASP A 139 14.97 -8.60 -16.61
C ASP A 139 14.03 -9.18 -15.55
N PHE A 140 13.67 -8.40 -14.51
CA PHE A 140 12.72 -8.79 -13.48
C PHE A 140 11.35 -9.12 -14.09
N ALA A 141 10.80 -8.25 -14.92
CA ALA A 141 9.52 -8.47 -15.58
C ALA A 141 9.53 -9.71 -16.49
N ALA A 142 10.63 -9.97 -17.19
CA ALA A 142 10.80 -11.20 -17.99
C ALA A 142 10.78 -12.45 -17.10
N TYR A 143 11.47 -12.42 -15.97
CA TYR A 143 11.47 -13.51 -14.99
C TYR A 143 10.06 -13.77 -14.42
N VAL A 144 9.34 -12.72 -14.03
CA VAL A 144 7.96 -12.85 -13.56
C VAL A 144 7.07 -13.49 -14.64
N LYS A 145 7.19 -13.05 -15.90
CA LYS A 145 6.44 -13.61 -17.02
C LYS A 145 6.75 -15.10 -17.26
N GLU A 146 7.98 -15.51 -17.09
CA GLU A 146 8.40 -16.90 -17.26
C GLU A 146 7.88 -17.79 -16.13
N THR A 147 8.05 -17.35 -14.87
CA THR A 147 7.84 -18.20 -13.69
C THR A 147 6.44 -18.17 -13.12
N ARG A 148 5.65 -17.10 -13.40
CA ARG A 148 4.35 -16.86 -12.74
C ARG A 148 3.15 -16.88 -13.70
N LYS A 149 3.35 -17.39 -14.92
CA LYS A 149 2.32 -17.44 -15.97
C LYS A 149 1.01 -18.10 -15.51
N GLY A 150 1.07 -19.09 -14.61
CA GLY A 150 -0.12 -19.78 -14.09
C GLY A 150 -0.94 -18.99 -13.07
N GLU A 151 -0.40 -17.90 -12.53
CA GLU A 151 -1.05 -17.10 -11.48
C GLU A 151 -1.96 -16.01 -12.03
N VAL A 152 -1.86 -15.67 -13.31
CA VAL A 152 -2.62 -14.61 -13.98
C VAL A 152 -3.61 -15.14 -15.01
N GLY A 153 -4.44 -14.24 -15.54
CA GLY A 153 -5.48 -14.57 -16.49
C GLY A 153 -6.76 -15.08 -15.82
N ALA A 154 -7.05 -14.64 -14.60
CA ALA A 154 -8.36 -14.77 -14.00
C ALA A 154 -9.40 -14.06 -14.90
N THR A 155 -10.56 -14.69 -15.07
CA THR A 155 -11.67 -14.16 -15.86
C THR A 155 -12.96 -14.29 -15.07
N GLU A 156 -14.05 -13.74 -15.61
CA GLU A 156 -15.39 -13.84 -15.02
C GLU A 156 -15.87 -15.28 -14.77
N ASN A 157 -15.24 -16.25 -15.40
CA ASN A 157 -15.61 -17.65 -15.30
C ASN A 157 -14.51 -18.53 -14.71
N GLN A 158 -13.33 -17.98 -14.42
CA GLN A 158 -12.20 -18.77 -13.95
C GLN A 158 -11.31 -17.98 -12.99
N ALA A 159 -11.37 -18.32 -11.70
CA ALA A 159 -10.47 -17.80 -10.70
C ALA A 159 -9.04 -18.33 -10.91
N ARG A 160 -8.05 -17.56 -10.41
CA ARG A 160 -6.65 -17.93 -10.31
C ARG A 160 -6.24 -17.98 -8.85
N THR A 161 -5.09 -18.58 -8.62
CA THR A 161 -4.51 -18.69 -7.28
C THR A 161 -3.08 -18.17 -7.29
N ILE A 162 -2.74 -17.47 -6.22
CA ILE A 162 -1.38 -16.98 -5.95
C ILE A 162 -0.82 -17.75 -4.78
N LYS A 163 0.43 -18.19 -4.90
CA LYS A 163 1.22 -18.82 -3.84
C LYS A 163 2.55 -18.12 -3.72
N VAL A 164 2.96 -17.81 -2.52
CA VAL A 164 4.28 -17.26 -2.22
C VAL A 164 5.09 -18.31 -1.49
N GLU A 165 6.34 -18.50 -1.87
CA GLU A 165 7.24 -19.43 -1.20
C GLU A 165 7.43 -19.02 0.26
N GLY A 166 7.33 -19.98 1.17
CA GLY A 166 7.39 -19.72 2.61
C GLY A 166 6.08 -19.23 3.24
N ASN A 167 5.06 -18.90 2.44
CA ASN A 167 3.73 -18.53 2.91
C ASN A 167 2.81 -19.76 2.85
N ASP A 168 2.19 -20.12 3.97
CA ASP A 168 1.29 -21.28 4.06
C ASP A 168 -0.13 -21.02 3.53
N LYS A 169 -0.43 -19.78 3.17
CA LYS A 169 -1.73 -19.34 2.62
C LYS A 169 -1.71 -19.25 1.11
N VAL A 170 -2.89 -19.38 0.54
CA VAL A 170 -3.13 -19.27 -0.91
C VAL A 170 -4.20 -18.22 -1.13
N LEU A 171 -3.92 -17.27 -2.01
CA LEU A 171 -4.89 -16.27 -2.43
C LEU A 171 -5.58 -16.71 -3.72
N LYS A 172 -6.86 -17.04 -3.63
CA LYS A 172 -7.72 -17.24 -4.79
C LYS A 172 -8.34 -15.90 -5.18
N TYR A 173 -8.37 -15.55 -6.46
CA TYR A 173 -8.96 -14.30 -6.91
C TYR A 173 -9.68 -14.43 -8.24
N TYR A 174 -10.60 -13.52 -8.45
CA TYR A 174 -11.35 -13.28 -9.67
C TYR A 174 -10.99 -11.90 -10.21
N MET A 175 -11.04 -11.71 -11.54
CA MET A 175 -10.74 -10.43 -12.17
C MET A 175 -11.73 -10.11 -13.28
N ALA A 176 -12.24 -8.89 -13.29
CA ALA A 176 -13.01 -8.31 -14.39
C ALA A 176 -12.29 -7.08 -14.97
N LYS A 177 -12.37 -6.91 -16.30
CA LYS A 177 -11.90 -5.71 -17.00
C LYS A 177 -13.07 -4.79 -17.26
N ARG A 178 -12.97 -3.52 -16.92
CA ARG A 178 -14.01 -2.50 -17.12
C ARG A 178 -13.48 -1.37 -17.98
N GLY A 179 -14.14 -1.10 -19.10
CA GLY A 179 -13.72 -0.08 -20.07
C GLY A 179 -12.53 -0.49 -20.92
N THR A 180 -11.68 0.47 -21.26
CA THR A 180 -10.54 0.30 -22.18
C THR A 180 -9.25 0.68 -21.45
N ALA A 181 -8.17 -0.09 -21.67
CA ALA A 181 -6.86 0.20 -21.08
C ALA A 181 -6.36 1.58 -21.52
N PRO A 182 -6.07 2.50 -20.57
CA PRO A 182 -5.38 3.74 -20.88
C PRO A 182 -3.96 3.46 -21.39
N ALA A 183 -3.38 4.39 -22.14
CA ALA A 183 -1.99 4.28 -22.59
C ALA A 183 -0.98 4.17 -21.41
N THR A 184 -1.32 4.76 -20.27
CA THR A 184 -0.52 4.70 -19.03
C THR A 184 -0.71 3.40 -18.24
N GLY A 185 -1.62 2.52 -18.64
CA GLY A 185 -1.97 1.29 -17.94
C GLY A 185 -3.32 1.34 -17.23
N TRP A 186 -3.80 0.18 -16.81
CA TRP A 186 -5.04 0.03 -16.07
C TRP A 186 -4.95 0.59 -14.66
N SER A 187 -6.05 1.15 -14.16
CA SER A 187 -6.27 1.23 -12.71
C SER A 187 -6.56 -0.18 -12.16
N LEU A 188 -6.17 -0.45 -10.92
CA LEU A 188 -6.45 -1.72 -10.24
C LEU A 188 -7.26 -1.46 -8.97
N PHE A 189 -8.40 -2.11 -8.83
CA PHE A 189 -9.16 -2.19 -7.58
C PHE A 189 -9.04 -3.60 -6.99
N ILE A 190 -8.52 -3.71 -5.78
CA ILE A 190 -8.55 -4.93 -4.96
C ILE A 190 -9.73 -4.77 -4.00
N SER A 191 -10.80 -5.51 -4.27
CA SER A 191 -12.09 -5.36 -3.60
C SER A 191 -12.39 -6.56 -2.71
N MET A 192 -12.31 -6.35 -1.40
CA MET A 192 -12.39 -7.38 -0.37
C MET A 192 -13.83 -7.63 0.08
N HIS A 193 -14.24 -8.91 0.11
CA HIS A 193 -15.59 -9.32 0.48
C HIS A 193 -15.87 -9.27 1.98
N GLY A 194 -17.14 -9.20 2.35
CA GLY A 194 -17.61 -9.34 3.71
C GLY A 194 -17.57 -10.80 4.22
N GLY A 195 -18.06 -11.04 5.42
CA GLY A 195 -18.07 -12.34 6.08
C GLY A 195 -17.13 -12.36 7.29
N GLY A 196 -16.29 -13.37 7.36
CA GLY A 196 -15.39 -13.60 8.50
C GLY A 196 -16.09 -14.27 9.68
N ASN A 197 -15.38 -15.09 10.42
CA ASN A 197 -15.90 -15.88 11.55
C ASN A 197 -17.21 -16.62 11.22
N ALA A 198 -17.27 -17.17 10.00
CA ALA A 198 -18.43 -17.83 9.43
C ALA A 198 -17.98 -19.09 8.65
N PRO A 199 -18.88 -20.07 8.41
CA PRO A 199 -18.55 -21.22 7.58
C PRO A 199 -18.01 -20.83 6.20
N ALA A 200 -17.12 -21.64 5.65
CA ALA A 200 -16.51 -21.40 4.33
C ALA A 200 -17.55 -21.12 3.24
N ALA A 201 -18.65 -21.87 3.20
CA ALA A 201 -19.75 -21.66 2.25
C ALA A 201 -20.38 -20.26 2.34
N THR A 202 -20.46 -19.68 3.54
CA THR A 202 -20.93 -18.30 3.73
C THR A 202 -19.93 -17.30 3.17
N ASN A 203 -18.64 -17.49 3.46
CA ASN A 203 -17.57 -16.64 2.94
C ASN A 203 -17.44 -16.75 1.41
N ASP A 204 -17.64 -17.95 0.85
CA ASP A 204 -17.70 -18.15 -0.60
C ASP A 204 -18.85 -17.36 -1.24
N SER A 205 -20.04 -17.40 -0.63
CA SER A 205 -21.20 -16.61 -1.08
C SER A 205 -20.94 -15.11 -1.00
N GLN A 206 -20.27 -14.62 0.06
CA GLN A 206 -19.88 -13.22 0.18
C GLN A 206 -18.84 -12.82 -0.89
N TRP A 207 -17.89 -13.70 -1.19
CA TRP A 207 -16.95 -13.51 -2.28
C TRP A 207 -17.64 -13.43 -3.65
N GLU A 208 -18.60 -14.33 -3.93
CA GLU A 208 -19.42 -14.28 -5.14
C GLU A 208 -20.21 -12.97 -5.27
N ASN A 209 -20.74 -12.46 -4.16
CA ASN A 209 -21.39 -11.15 -4.15
C ASN A 209 -20.41 -10.04 -4.49
N GLN A 210 -19.19 -10.05 -3.90
CA GLN A 210 -18.16 -9.03 -4.17
C GLN A 210 -17.73 -9.03 -5.65
N ILE A 211 -17.69 -10.19 -6.29
CA ILE A 211 -17.46 -10.31 -7.74
C ILE A 211 -18.54 -9.53 -8.52
N LYS A 212 -19.80 -9.67 -8.14
CA LYS A 212 -20.93 -9.03 -8.83
C LYS A 212 -20.98 -7.52 -8.64
N LEU A 213 -20.49 -7.00 -7.50
CA LEU A 213 -20.51 -5.58 -7.18
C LEU A 213 -19.74 -4.70 -8.18
N VAL A 214 -18.86 -5.26 -8.99
CA VAL A 214 -18.22 -4.54 -10.09
C VAL A 214 -19.22 -3.89 -11.05
N GLN A 215 -20.41 -4.45 -11.20
CA GLN A 215 -21.47 -3.89 -12.07
C GLN A 215 -22.03 -2.59 -11.51
N ASP A 216 -22.17 -2.53 -10.18
CA ASP A 216 -22.82 -1.43 -9.46
C ASP A 216 -21.81 -0.34 -9.08
N TYR A 217 -20.59 -0.72 -8.67
CA TYR A 217 -19.50 0.23 -8.40
C TYR A 217 -18.90 0.86 -9.67
N ASP A 218 -19.02 0.18 -10.81
CA ASP A 218 -18.66 0.65 -12.15
C ASP A 218 -17.36 1.47 -12.25
N PRO A 219 -16.21 0.92 -11.78
CA PRO A 219 -14.93 1.61 -11.89
C PRO A 219 -14.56 1.83 -13.36
N LYS A 220 -14.05 2.99 -13.72
CA LYS A 220 -13.78 3.34 -15.12
C LYS A 220 -12.36 2.94 -15.52
N ASN A 221 -12.23 2.28 -16.69
CA ASN A 221 -10.93 1.88 -17.26
C ASN A 221 -10.03 1.16 -16.22
N ALA A 222 -10.61 0.16 -15.56
CA ALA A 222 -10.01 -0.51 -14.42
C ALA A 222 -10.08 -2.04 -14.50
N LEU A 223 -9.14 -2.68 -13.83
CA LEU A 223 -9.23 -4.07 -13.40
C LEU A 223 -9.90 -4.09 -12.02
N TRP A 224 -10.95 -4.88 -11.91
CA TRP A 224 -11.58 -5.19 -10.63
C TRP A 224 -11.18 -6.58 -10.21
N VAL A 225 -10.46 -6.67 -9.11
CA VAL A 225 -10.01 -7.92 -8.53
C VAL A 225 -10.75 -8.17 -7.23
N ALA A 226 -11.46 -9.27 -7.16
CA ALA A 226 -12.10 -9.75 -5.94
C ALA A 226 -11.33 -10.96 -5.41
N PRO A 227 -10.47 -10.80 -4.37
CA PRO A 227 -9.82 -11.92 -3.72
C PRO A 227 -10.79 -12.64 -2.80
N ARG A 228 -10.72 -13.98 -2.75
CA ARG A 228 -11.29 -14.79 -1.69
C ARG A 228 -10.30 -14.81 -0.53
N ALA A 229 -10.71 -14.36 0.63
CA ALA A 229 -9.86 -14.39 1.81
C ALA A 229 -9.28 -15.80 2.04
N PRO A 230 -8.00 -15.92 2.41
CA PRO A 230 -7.34 -17.22 2.51
C PRO A 230 -7.76 -18.04 3.75
N ILE A 231 -8.45 -17.41 4.70
CA ILE A 231 -9.05 -18.06 5.89
C ILE A 231 -10.47 -17.56 6.08
N ASP A 232 -11.20 -18.19 7.02
CA ASP A 232 -12.59 -17.86 7.30
C ASP A 232 -12.81 -17.13 8.65
N ASP A 233 -11.74 -16.78 9.34
CA ASP A 233 -11.77 -16.08 10.62
C ASP A 233 -12.13 -14.59 10.44
N TRP A 234 -12.39 -13.89 11.56
CA TRP A 234 -12.78 -12.48 11.57
C TRP A 234 -11.72 -11.54 10.95
N ASN A 235 -10.43 -11.91 11.08
CA ASN A 235 -9.28 -11.14 10.56
C ASN A 235 -8.83 -11.60 9.18
N MET A 236 -9.68 -12.22 8.41
CA MET A 236 -9.40 -12.94 7.16
C MET A 236 -8.61 -12.16 6.10
N PHE A 237 -8.66 -10.82 6.10
CA PHE A 237 -7.95 -9.96 5.17
C PHE A 237 -6.77 -9.20 5.78
N PHE A 238 -6.45 -9.41 7.05
CA PHE A 238 -5.33 -8.67 7.65
C PHE A 238 -4.43 -9.53 8.55
N ILE A 239 -4.39 -10.83 8.32
CA ILE A 239 -3.36 -11.73 8.83
C ILE A 239 -1.99 -11.36 8.23
N LYS A 240 -0.89 -11.86 8.82
CA LYS A 240 0.47 -11.55 8.40
C LYS A 240 0.72 -11.87 6.92
N GLU A 241 0.21 -13.00 6.47
CA GLU A 241 0.45 -13.59 5.15
C GLU A 241 -0.18 -12.79 4.00
N ILE A 242 -1.17 -11.94 4.28
CA ILE A 242 -1.86 -11.14 3.26
C ILE A 242 -0.92 -10.15 2.58
N ASP A 243 0.01 -9.56 3.29
CA ASP A 243 0.91 -8.54 2.74
C ASP A 243 1.69 -9.09 1.53
N GLU A 244 2.31 -10.26 1.69
CA GLU A 244 3.07 -10.90 0.61
C GLU A 244 2.18 -11.38 -0.54
N LEU A 245 0.97 -11.85 -0.23
CA LEU A 245 0.01 -12.29 -1.25
C LEU A 245 -0.49 -11.12 -2.08
N PHE A 246 -0.75 -9.96 -1.46
CA PHE A 246 -1.17 -8.75 -2.18
C PHE A 246 0.00 -8.10 -2.91
N ASP A 247 1.20 -8.06 -2.34
CA ASP A 247 2.40 -7.61 -3.05
C ASP A 247 2.61 -8.46 -4.32
N ARG A 248 2.48 -9.79 -4.22
CA ARG A 248 2.59 -10.71 -5.36
C ARG A 248 1.51 -10.46 -6.42
N LEU A 249 0.25 -10.30 -6.01
CA LEU A 249 -0.88 -10.00 -6.90
C LEU A 249 -0.64 -8.69 -7.66
N ILE A 250 -0.23 -7.63 -6.97
CA ILE A 250 0.01 -6.32 -7.58
C ILE A 250 1.14 -6.42 -8.61
N VAL A 251 2.27 -7.04 -8.26
CA VAL A 251 3.41 -7.23 -9.16
C VAL A 251 3.02 -8.00 -10.42
N ASP A 252 2.30 -9.10 -10.25
CA ASP A 252 1.86 -9.92 -11.38
C ASP A 252 0.94 -9.13 -12.31
N LEU A 253 0.01 -8.33 -11.79
CA LEU A 253 -0.88 -7.51 -12.62
C LEU A 253 -0.17 -6.32 -13.28
N ILE A 254 0.84 -5.73 -12.64
CA ILE A 254 1.72 -4.74 -13.29
C ILE A 254 2.42 -5.37 -14.50
N VAL A 255 2.98 -6.56 -14.34
CA VAL A 255 3.81 -7.20 -15.37
C VAL A 255 2.99 -7.82 -16.50
N PHE A 256 1.85 -8.46 -16.19
CA PHE A 256 1.06 -9.20 -17.19
C PHE A 256 -0.09 -8.40 -17.79
N GLU A 257 -0.70 -7.52 -17.02
CA GLU A 257 -1.90 -6.79 -17.43
C GLU A 257 -1.63 -5.29 -17.67
N ASN A 258 -0.39 -4.85 -17.51
CA ASN A 258 -0.01 -3.44 -17.66
C ASN A 258 -0.82 -2.54 -16.72
N VAL A 259 -0.90 -2.90 -15.44
CA VAL A 259 -1.44 -2.03 -14.40
C VAL A 259 -0.48 -0.86 -14.17
N ASP A 260 -1.01 0.36 -14.06
CA ASP A 260 -0.25 1.51 -13.58
C ASP A 260 -0.01 1.36 -12.06
N PRO A 261 1.24 1.16 -11.61
CA PRO A 261 1.52 0.95 -10.19
C PRO A 261 1.13 2.14 -9.30
N ASN A 262 0.90 3.31 -9.89
CA ASN A 262 0.43 4.50 -9.19
C ASN A 262 -1.11 4.63 -9.15
N LYS A 263 -1.85 3.64 -9.67
CA LYS A 263 -3.31 3.60 -9.67
C LYS A 263 -3.85 2.28 -9.11
N VAL A 264 -3.29 1.86 -7.99
CA VAL A 264 -3.73 0.67 -7.25
C VAL A 264 -4.55 1.11 -6.05
N TYR A 265 -5.80 0.67 -5.99
CA TYR A 265 -6.76 1.01 -4.93
C TYR A 265 -7.17 -0.25 -4.19
N ILE A 266 -7.44 -0.09 -2.90
CA ILE A 266 -8.03 -1.14 -2.07
C ILE A 266 -9.39 -0.68 -1.56
N ASN A 267 -10.39 -1.52 -1.68
CA ASN A 267 -11.70 -1.27 -1.07
C ASN A 267 -12.27 -2.55 -0.48
N GLY A 268 -13.24 -2.42 0.43
CA GLY A 268 -13.82 -3.60 1.06
C GLY A 268 -15.06 -3.29 1.88
N TYR A 269 -15.90 -4.29 2.03
CA TYR A 269 -17.17 -4.22 2.74
C TYR A 269 -17.18 -5.14 3.98
N SER A 270 -17.72 -4.67 5.11
CA SER A 270 -17.82 -5.46 6.34
C SER A 270 -16.44 -5.97 6.80
N ALA A 271 -16.20 -7.27 6.92
CA ALA A 271 -14.88 -7.81 7.22
C ALA A 271 -13.81 -7.41 6.19
N GLY A 272 -14.18 -7.20 4.92
CA GLY A 272 -13.29 -6.58 3.93
C GLY A 272 -13.00 -5.11 4.26
N GLY A 273 -13.96 -4.38 4.82
CA GLY A 273 -13.79 -3.03 5.34
C GLY A 273 -12.84 -2.99 6.56
N ASP A 274 -12.93 -3.97 7.45
CA ASP A 274 -11.94 -4.17 8.53
C ASP A 274 -10.54 -4.33 7.94
N GLY A 275 -10.41 -5.11 6.85
CA GLY A 275 -9.17 -5.27 6.11
C GLY A 275 -8.64 -3.94 5.57
N VAL A 276 -9.50 -3.06 5.03
CA VAL A 276 -9.08 -1.74 4.53
C VAL A 276 -8.53 -0.86 5.65
N TYR A 277 -9.16 -0.83 6.82
CA TYR A 277 -8.65 -0.10 7.97
C TYR A 277 -7.26 -0.56 8.41
N GLN A 278 -6.95 -1.84 8.22
CA GLN A 278 -5.65 -2.41 8.58
C GLN A 278 -4.60 -2.23 7.47
N LEU A 279 -4.94 -2.60 6.23
CA LEU A 279 -4.02 -2.61 5.10
C LEU A 279 -3.78 -1.21 4.52
N GLY A 280 -4.75 -0.30 4.60
CA GLY A 280 -4.60 1.08 4.16
C GLY A 280 -3.37 1.75 4.76
N PRO A 281 -3.24 1.84 6.10
CA PRO A 281 -2.06 2.43 6.72
C PRO A 281 -0.84 1.50 6.72
N ARG A 282 -1.00 0.16 6.80
CA ARG A 282 0.11 -0.80 6.89
C ARG A 282 0.89 -0.93 5.58
N MET A 283 0.22 -0.88 4.44
CA MET A 283 0.78 -1.00 3.10
C MET A 283 0.59 0.31 2.30
N GLY A 284 0.61 1.46 2.97
CA GLY A 284 0.25 2.75 2.38
C GLY A 284 1.05 3.11 1.14
N GLU A 285 2.29 2.64 1.04
CA GLU A 285 3.13 2.84 -0.13
C GLU A 285 2.62 2.14 -1.40
N ARG A 286 1.68 1.19 -1.28
CA ARG A 286 1.06 0.51 -2.42
C ARG A 286 -0.16 1.22 -2.98
N TRP A 287 -0.86 2.00 -2.15
CA TRP A 287 -2.20 2.46 -2.48
C TRP A 287 -2.22 3.88 -3.05
N ALA A 288 -2.93 4.05 -4.15
CA ALA A 288 -3.36 5.35 -4.65
C ALA A 288 -4.58 5.88 -3.87
N GLY A 289 -5.27 5.01 -3.16
CA GLY A 289 -6.35 5.31 -2.25
C GLY A 289 -6.96 4.05 -1.64
N ALA A 290 -7.67 4.20 -0.53
CA ALA A 290 -8.30 3.12 0.21
C ALA A 290 -9.74 3.49 0.61
N GLY A 291 -10.71 2.60 0.38
CA GLY A 291 -12.13 2.82 0.63
C GLY A 291 -12.74 1.76 1.54
N MET A 292 -13.15 2.16 2.74
CA MET A 292 -13.79 1.30 3.71
C MET A 292 -15.31 1.48 3.68
N SER A 293 -16.05 0.37 3.58
CA SER A 293 -17.51 0.33 3.71
C SER A 293 -17.92 -0.62 4.84
N ALA A 294 -18.69 -0.12 5.80
CA ALA A 294 -19.30 -0.86 6.92
C ALA A 294 -18.32 -1.73 7.73
N GLY A 295 -17.05 -1.34 7.83
CA GLY A 295 -16.01 -2.05 8.58
C GLY A 295 -15.79 -1.49 9.98
N HIS A 296 -14.91 -2.17 10.74
CA HIS A 296 -14.48 -1.78 12.07
C HIS A 296 -12.93 -1.61 12.09
N PRO A 297 -12.40 -0.51 12.66
CA PRO A 297 -10.96 -0.24 12.64
C PRO A 297 -10.14 -1.16 13.56
N ASN A 298 -10.76 -1.83 14.52
CA ASN A 298 -10.09 -2.61 15.55
C ASN A 298 -8.98 -1.77 16.24
N ALA A 299 -7.75 -2.27 16.30
CA ALA A 299 -6.61 -1.57 16.91
C ALA A 299 -5.75 -0.81 15.88
N SER A 300 -6.27 -0.55 14.67
CA SER A 300 -5.53 0.19 13.64
C SER A 300 -5.40 1.69 13.99
N SER A 301 -4.39 2.33 13.41
CA SER A 301 -4.11 3.76 13.56
C SER A 301 -4.09 4.44 12.19
N PRO A 302 -4.63 5.67 12.06
CA PRO A 302 -4.64 6.41 10.80
C PRO A 302 -3.32 7.12 10.48
N LEU A 303 -2.31 7.11 11.35
CA LEU A 303 -1.13 7.96 11.20
C LEU A 303 -0.38 7.75 9.89
N SER A 304 -0.23 6.50 9.44
CA SER A 304 0.45 6.18 8.16
C SER A 304 -0.39 6.46 6.91
N LEU A 305 -1.64 6.96 7.06
CA LEU A 305 -2.50 7.37 5.94
C LEU A 305 -2.18 8.77 5.39
N ARG A 306 -1.10 9.42 5.85
CA ARG A 306 -0.76 10.77 5.40
C ARG A 306 -0.80 10.95 3.87
N ASN A 307 -0.31 9.96 3.13
CA ASN A 307 -0.20 10.01 1.68
C ASN A 307 -1.20 9.09 0.96
N VAL A 308 -2.20 8.55 1.68
CA VAL A 308 -3.22 7.65 1.14
C VAL A 308 -4.59 8.31 1.28
N PRO A 309 -5.21 8.79 0.20
CA PRO A 309 -6.61 9.22 0.22
C PRO A 309 -7.50 8.12 0.78
N PHE A 310 -8.33 8.44 1.78
CA PHE A 310 -9.08 7.44 2.52
C PHE A 310 -10.58 7.76 2.54
N ALA A 311 -11.40 6.82 2.04
CA ALA A 311 -12.86 6.94 2.06
C ALA A 311 -13.46 6.07 3.17
N ILE A 312 -14.47 6.59 3.88
CA ILE A 312 -15.19 5.91 4.96
C ILE A 312 -16.68 6.03 4.71
N HIS A 313 -17.37 4.90 4.58
CA HIS A 313 -18.82 4.84 4.46
C HIS A 313 -19.41 3.81 5.42
N VAL A 314 -20.44 4.19 6.18
CA VAL A 314 -21.11 3.32 7.16
C VAL A 314 -22.57 3.70 7.27
N GLY A 315 -23.44 2.71 7.49
CA GLY A 315 -24.85 2.95 7.81
C GLY A 315 -25.03 3.56 9.19
N GLY A 316 -25.88 4.58 9.33
CA GLY A 316 -26.17 5.21 10.62
C GLY A 316 -26.82 4.26 11.65
N GLU A 317 -27.50 3.21 11.16
CA GLU A 317 -28.10 2.15 11.96
C GLU A 317 -27.21 0.90 12.10
N ASP A 318 -25.98 0.91 11.55
CA ASP A 318 -25.00 -0.17 11.74
C ASP A 318 -24.35 -0.09 13.11
N THR A 319 -25.12 -0.44 14.13
CA THR A 319 -24.73 -0.35 15.54
C THR A 319 -23.96 -1.55 16.06
N ALA A 320 -23.91 -2.64 15.27
CA ALA A 320 -23.14 -3.82 15.65
C ALA A 320 -21.65 -3.46 15.76
N TYR A 321 -21.05 -3.80 16.91
CA TYR A 321 -19.66 -3.43 17.25
C TYR A 321 -19.39 -1.91 17.24
N ASP A 322 -20.44 -1.08 17.40
CA ASP A 322 -20.37 0.39 17.29
C ASP A 322 -19.76 0.89 15.96
N ARG A 323 -19.91 0.18 14.84
CA ARG A 323 -19.29 0.52 13.55
C ARG A 323 -19.61 1.96 13.12
N ASN A 324 -20.85 2.39 13.24
CA ASN A 324 -21.27 3.75 12.91
C ASN A 324 -20.52 4.81 13.72
N LYS A 325 -20.36 4.60 15.03
CA LYS A 325 -19.61 5.51 15.91
C LYS A 325 -18.10 5.47 15.61
N LYS A 326 -17.54 4.26 15.41
CA LYS A 326 -16.13 4.08 15.11
C LYS A 326 -15.73 4.71 13.77
N ALA A 327 -16.59 4.61 12.77
CA ALA A 327 -16.38 5.27 11.48
C ALA A 327 -16.43 6.81 11.61
N GLU A 328 -17.36 7.34 12.40
CA GLU A 328 -17.44 8.77 12.70
C GLU A 328 -16.19 9.27 13.47
N GLU A 329 -15.76 8.52 14.50
CA GLU A 329 -14.53 8.83 15.25
C GLU A 329 -13.31 8.88 14.32
N TRP A 330 -13.18 7.93 13.39
CA TRP A 330 -12.09 7.89 12.43
C TRP A 330 -12.16 9.03 11.42
N GLY A 331 -13.35 9.34 10.88
CA GLY A 331 -13.54 10.47 9.98
C GLY A 331 -13.10 11.77 10.62
N LYS A 332 -13.58 12.06 11.83
CA LYS A 332 -13.17 13.24 12.62
C LYS A 332 -11.67 13.26 12.90
N ARG A 333 -11.07 12.08 13.19
CA ARG A 333 -9.63 11.99 13.42
C ARG A 333 -8.83 12.31 12.17
N LEU A 334 -9.26 11.86 11.00
CA LEU A 334 -8.62 12.19 9.72
C LEU A 334 -8.74 13.69 9.40
N GLU A 335 -9.89 14.31 9.67
CA GLU A 335 -10.06 15.78 9.53
C GLU A 335 -9.10 16.54 10.43
N MET A 336 -8.95 16.13 11.70
CA MET A 336 -7.98 16.74 12.62
C MET A 336 -6.54 16.60 12.10
N LEU A 337 -6.15 15.42 11.66
CA LEU A 337 -4.82 15.18 11.10
C LEU A 337 -4.57 16.01 9.83
N ALA A 338 -5.57 16.15 8.96
CA ALA A 338 -5.48 16.98 7.76
C ALA A 338 -5.34 18.49 8.11
N ALA A 339 -5.99 18.93 9.17
CA ALA A 339 -5.85 20.32 9.65
C ALA A 339 -4.48 20.58 10.31
N GLU A 340 -3.93 19.58 11.01
CA GLU A 340 -2.61 19.64 11.64
C GLU A 340 -1.46 19.54 10.62
N ASP A 341 -1.68 18.84 9.50
CA ASP A 341 -0.68 18.58 8.45
C ASP A 341 -1.28 18.84 7.05
N PRO A 342 -1.37 20.10 6.63
CA PRO A 342 -1.95 20.49 5.35
C PRO A 342 -1.27 19.78 4.16
N GLY A 343 -2.09 19.23 3.26
CA GLY A 343 -1.64 18.43 2.11
C GLY A 343 -1.52 16.93 2.40
N GLY A 344 -1.69 16.50 3.65
CA GLY A 344 -1.82 15.09 4.02
C GLY A 344 -3.24 14.70 4.40
N TYR A 345 -3.47 13.40 4.62
CA TYR A 345 -4.71 12.83 5.14
C TYR A 345 -5.97 13.21 4.35
N ILE A 346 -5.86 13.25 3.02
CA ILE A 346 -7.02 13.49 2.15
C ILE A 346 -8.07 12.43 2.48
N ASN A 347 -9.30 12.88 2.77
CA ASN A 347 -10.35 11.97 3.18
C ASN A 347 -11.73 12.38 2.67
N GLN A 348 -12.61 11.38 2.59
CA GLN A 348 -14.04 11.52 2.37
C GLN A 348 -14.73 10.58 3.35
N TRP A 349 -15.65 11.08 4.18
CA TRP A 349 -16.39 10.18 5.06
C TRP A 349 -17.86 10.57 5.19
N GLN A 350 -18.69 9.53 5.35
CA GLN A 350 -20.12 9.70 5.52
C GLN A 350 -20.73 8.59 6.38
N VAL A 351 -21.56 9.00 7.34
CA VAL A 351 -22.51 8.12 8.03
C VAL A 351 -23.86 8.28 7.33
N HIS A 352 -24.33 7.24 6.65
CA HIS A 352 -25.55 7.26 5.86
C HIS A 352 -26.76 7.11 6.77
N ALA A 353 -27.51 8.21 6.98
CA ALA A 353 -28.63 8.25 7.90
C ALA A 353 -29.72 7.24 7.51
N GLY A 354 -30.23 6.50 8.50
CA GLY A 354 -31.29 5.50 8.32
C GLY A 354 -30.86 4.25 7.55
N LYS A 355 -29.59 4.09 7.18
CA LYS A 355 -29.09 2.88 6.53
C LYS A 355 -28.58 1.88 7.57
N PRO A 356 -28.95 0.60 7.42
CA PRO A 356 -28.38 -0.48 8.22
C PRO A 356 -26.98 -0.87 7.74
N HIS A 357 -26.51 -2.06 8.12
CA HIS A 357 -25.22 -2.59 7.69
C HIS A 357 -25.04 -2.64 6.17
N TRP A 358 -26.08 -2.93 5.40
CA TRP A 358 -26.11 -2.79 3.96
C TRP A 358 -26.65 -1.40 3.56
N MET A 359 -25.83 -0.61 2.87
CA MET A 359 -26.12 0.79 2.57
C MET A 359 -26.81 1.02 1.22
N ASP A 360 -27.32 -0.05 0.56
CA ASP A 360 -27.99 0.03 -0.76
C ASP A 360 -27.14 0.76 -1.82
N MET A 361 -25.83 0.49 -1.84
CA MET A 361 -24.85 1.08 -2.78
C MET A 361 -24.58 2.59 -2.58
N GLU A 362 -25.04 3.22 -1.50
CA GLU A 362 -24.72 4.64 -1.25
C GLU A 362 -23.21 4.87 -1.04
N ASP A 363 -22.47 3.83 -0.69
CA ASP A 363 -21.01 3.83 -0.56
C ASP A 363 -20.27 3.82 -1.92
N ALA A 364 -20.97 3.60 -3.04
CA ALA A 364 -20.38 3.57 -4.39
C ALA A 364 -19.72 4.91 -4.77
N VAL A 365 -20.09 6.01 -4.12
CA VAL A 365 -19.46 7.32 -4.29
C VAL A 365 -17.97 7.32 -3.91
N SER A 366 -17.51 6.32 -3.14
CA SER A 366 -16.09 6.12 -2.85
C SER A 366 -15.26 5.81 -4.09
N ILE A 367 -15.81 5.12 -5.09
CA ILE A 367 -15.06 4.70 -6.28
C ILE A 367 -14.55 5.89 -7.12
N PRO A 368 -15.39 6.85 -7.55
CA PRO A 368 -14.90 8.02 -8.26
C PRO A 368 -13.98 8.90 -7.39
N PHE A 369 -14.21 8.97 -6.07
CA PHE A 369 -13.27 9.64 -5.16
C PHE A 369 -11.89 8.98 -5.22
N LEU A 370 -11.79 7.67 -5.06
CA LEU A 370 -10.52 6.94 -5.14
C LEU A 370 -9.86 7.15 -6.51
N GLN A 371 -10.60 6.98 -7.62
CA GLN A 371 -10.06 7.12 -8.98
C GLN A 371 -9.59 8.54 -9.33
N SER A 372 -10.01 9.57 -8.60
CA SER A 372 -9.52 10.94 -8.78
C SER A 372 -8.10 11.15 -8.26
N HIS A 373 -7.54 10.18 -7.55
CA HIS A 373 -6.22 10.26 -6.93
C HIS A 373 -5.22 9.32 -7.61
N THR A 374 -3.96 9.72 -7.54
CA THR A 374 -2.83 8.92 -8.03
C THR A 374 -1.76 8.89 -6.94
N ARG A 375 -1.18 7.73 -6.68
CA ARG A 375 -0.11 7.58 -5.71
C ARG A 375 1.11 8.41 -6.12
N ASN A 376 1.66 9.18 -5.19
CA ASN A 376 3.03 9.68 -5.31
C ASN A 376 3.97 8.61 -4.68
N PRO A 377 4.84 7.93 -5.46
CA PRO A 377 5.74 6.92 -4.91
C PRO A 377 6.86 7.53 -4.07
N ILE A 378 7.16 8.82 -4.24
CA ILE A 378 8.26 9.53 -3.57
C ILE A 378 7.71 10.82 -2.93
N PRO A 379 6.79 10.69 -1.92
CA PRO A 379 6.26 11.88 -1.26
C PRO A 379 7.35 12.59 -0.44
N ASP A 380 7.32 13.90 -0.44
CA ASP A 380 8.27 14.75 0.29
C ASP A 380 8.21 14.59 1.80
N LYS A 381 7.06 14.16 2.33
CA LYS A 381 6.84 13.93 3.75
C LYS A 381 6.11 12.62 4.00
N ILE A 382 6.57 11.86 4.97
CA ILE A 382 5.98 10.59 5.38
C ILE A 382 5.82 10.50 6.90
N VAL A 383 4.79 9.76 7.29
CA VAL A 383 4.55 9.31 8.66
C VAL A 383 4.45 7.80 8.62
N TRP A 384 5.36 7.11 9.25
CA TRP A 384 5.41 5.66 9.29
C TRP A 384 5.24 5.14 10.71
N GLU A 385 4.08 4.59 11.01
CA GLU A 385 3.82 3.85 12.24
C GLU A 385 3.79 2.36 11.94
N GLN A 386 4.51 1.56 12.71
CA GLN A 386 4.49 0.11 12.57
C GLN A 386 3.22 -0.48 13.21
N HIS A 387 2.55 -1.33 12.46
CA HIS A 387 1.31 -1.99 12.87
C HIS A 387 1.56 -3.37 13.50
N GLU A 388 0.50 -4.18 13.70
CA GLU A 388 0.57 -5.52 14.29
C GLU A 388 1.57 -6.43 13.56
N TYR A 389 1.59 -6.35 12.23
CA TYR A 389 2.56 -7.03 11.37
C TYR A 389 3.46 -6.00 10.72
N PRO A 390 4.66 -5.76 11.32
CA PRO A 390 5.51 -4.68 10.88
C PRO A 390 6.15 -4.93 9.51
N ARG A 391 6.27 -3.89 8.71
CA ARG A 391 6.88 -3.95 7.38
C ARG A 391 8.35 -3.51 7.40
N ALA A 392 9.12 -4.00 6.43
CA ALA A 392 10.53 -3.69 6.27
C ALA A 392 10.80 -2.31 5.67
N HIS A 393 9.84 -1.77 4.96
CA HIS A 393 9.95 -0.49 4.23
C HIS A 393 8.61 0.23 4.20
N PHE A 394 8.67 1.53 4.00
CA PHE A 394 7.52 2.40 3.78
C PHE A 394 7.98 3.62 2.96
N TYR A 395 7.57 3.70 1.70
CA TYR A 395 8.10 4.66 0.74
C TYR A 395 9.65 4.60 0.67
N TRP A 396 10.32 5.70 0.98
CA TRP A 396 11.78 5.81 0.95
C TRP A 396 12.48 5.53 2.29
N LEU A 397 11.77 4.98 3.28
CA LEU A 397 12.35 4.48 4.53
C LEU A 397 12.41 2.95 4.55
N ALA A 398 13.46 2.41 5.14
CA ALA A 398 13.59 0.99 5.42
C ALA A 398 14.13 0.75 6.83
N ALA A 399 13.68 -0.31 7.49
CA ALA A 399 14.11 -0.67 8.83
C ALA A 399 14.40 -2.18 8.92
N ASP A 400 15.46 -2.53 9.63
CA ASP A 400 15.78 -3.92 9.94
C ASP A 400 14.74 -4.56 10.86
N GLU A 401 14.66 -5.86 10.88
CA GLU A 401 13.68 -6.61 11.68
C GLU A 401 13.70 -6.23 13.16
N SER A 402 14.88 -6.03 13.74
CA SER A 402 15.07 -5.63 15.14
C SER A 402 14.51 -4.23 15.47
N ASN A 403 14.17 -3.42 14.46
CA ASN A 403 13.65 -2.06 14.57
C ASN A 403 12.19 -1.93 14.11
N ARG A 404 11.48 -3.04 13.99
CA ARG A 404 10.10 -3.12 13.49
C ARG A 404 9.13 -3.55 14.60
N ALA A 405 9.09 -2.83 15.71
CA ALA A 405 8.13 -3.10 16.77
C ALA A 405 6.78 -2.40 16.50
N LYS A 406 5.66 -3.02 16.88
CA LYS A 406 4.34 -2.38 16.84
C LYS A 406 4.35 -1.06 17.60
N GLY A 407 3.85 0.01 16.98
CA GLY A 407 3.81 1.36 17.54
C GLY A 407 5.13 2.14 17.42
N ALA A 408 6.18 1.55 16.82
CA ALA A 408 7.36 2.29 16.41
C ALA A 408 6.94 3.34 15.35
N LEU A 409 7.46 4.57 15.49
CA LEU A 409 6.99 5.71 14.67
C LEU A 409 8.17 6.52 14.16
N ILE A 410 8.09 6.91 12.89
CA ILE A 410 9.00 7.84 12.24
C ILE A 410 8.20 8.91 11.52
N ARG A 411 8.57 10.18 11.70
CA ARG A 411 8.11 11.30 10.87
C ARG A 411 9.30 11.91 10.18
N ALA A 412 9.30 11.90 8.87
CA ALA A 412 10.41 12.41 8.09
C ALA A 412 9.92 13.16 6.85
N GLN A 413 10.71 14.12 6.42
CA GLN A 413 10.50 14.85 5.17
C GLN A 413 11.84 15.13 4.51
N TYR A 414 11.81 15.42 3.21
CA TYR A 414 12.97 15.93 2.50
C TYR A 414 12.62 17.22 1.76
N ASP A 415 13.63 18.05 1.58
CA ASP A 415 13.59 19.23 0.73
C ASP A 415 14.98 19.43 0.08
N LYS A 416 15.21 20.56 -0.55
CA LYS A 416 16.50 20.86 -1.20
C LYS A 416 17.71 20.88 -0.25
N MET A 417 17.49 20.97 1.05
CA MET A 417 18.54 21.01 2.07
C MET A 417 18.93 19.61 2.58
N GLY A 418 18.12 18.59 2.30
CA GLY A 418 18.38 17.23 2.73
C GLY A 418 17.15 16.54 3.30
N VAL A 419 17.37 15.58 4.20
CA VAL A 419 16.32 14.81 4.88
C VAL A 419 16.22 15.23 6.34
N HIS A 420 15.02 15.53 6.81
CA HIS A 420 14.70 16.04 8.12
C HIS A 420 13.80 15.06 8.86
N ILE A 421 14.30 14.46 9.94
CA ILE A 421 13.53 13.57 10.80
C ILE A 421 13.01 14.41 11.98
N SER A 422 11.70 14.56 12.06
CA SER A 422 11.07 15.36 13.12
C SER A 422 10.67 14.55 14.35
N GLU A 423 10.45 13.23 14.17
CA GLU A 423 10.06 12.34 15.27
C GLU A 423 10.58 10.92 15.03
N VAL A 424 11.12 10.32 16.08
CA VAL A 424 11.48 8.90 16.15
C VAL A 424 11.01 8.35 17.48
N LYS A 425 10.35 7.21 17.45
CA LYS A 425 9.94 6.45 18.64
C LYS A 425 10.19 4.97 18.39
N ASP A 426 10.92 4.33 19.29
CA ASP A 426 11.20 2.88 19.28
C ASP A 426 11.89 2.37 17.99
N VAL A 427 12.71 3.20 17.34
CA VAL A 427 13.54 2.86 16.18
C VAL A 427 14.97 3.30 16.44
N LYS A 428 15.93 2.39 16.37
CA LYS A 428 17.36 2.67 16.58
C LYS A 428 18.17 2.64 15.29
N LYS A 429 17.72 1.91 14.28
CA LYS A 429 18.38 1.81 12.98
C LYS A 429 17.38 2.04 11.87
N LEU A 430 17.76 2.87 10.93
CA LEU A 430 16.93 3.27 9.80
C LEU A 430 17.82 3.41 8.56
N SER A 431 17.32 3.03 7.40
CA SER A 431 17.93 3.38 6.11
C SER A 431 17.03 4.35 5.36
N ILE A 432 17.60 5.43 4.86
CA ILE A 432 16.94 6.37 3.94
C ILE A 432 17.34 5.97 2.54
N ARG A 433 16.38 5.58 1.72
CA ARG A 433 16.55 5.25 0.30
C ARG A 433 16.40 6.51 -0.53
N LEU A 434 17.29 6.70 -1.48
CA LEU A 434 17.41 7.93 -2.23
C LEU A 434 17.40 7.69 -3.74
N SER A 435 16.83 8.64 -4.46
CA SER A 435 16.87 8.74 -5.91
C SER A 435 17.10 10.17 -6.36
N ASP A 436 17.50 10.34 -7.62
CA ASP A 436 17.70 11.66 -8.25
C ASP A 436 16.40 12.46 -8.45
N ASP A 437 15.25 11.82 -8.21
CA ASP A 437 13.94 12.49 -8.19
C ASP A 437 13.65 13.15 -6.84
N MET A 438 14.42 12.79 -5.79
CA MET A 438 14.29 13.35 -4.45
C MET A 438 15.28 14.50 -4.22
N LEU A 439 16.57 14.20 -4.41
CA LEU A 439 17.69 15.06 -4.07
C LEU A 439 18.77 14.96 -5.14
N ASP A 440 19.62 16.00 -5.24
CA ASP A 440 20.83 15.94 -6.06
C ASP A 440 21.86 15.03 -5.40
N LEU A 441 22.01 13.80 -5.92
CA LEU A 441 22.94 12.81 -5.39
C LEU A 441 24.39 13.02 -5.84
N ASP A 442 24.70 14.04 -6.61
CA ASP A 442 26.08 14.41 -6.95
C ASP A 442 26.74 15.25 -5.83
N GLY A 443 25.92 15.84 -4.96
CA GLY A 443 26.34 16.50 -3.73
C GLY A 443 26.30 15.62 -2.48
N PRO A 444 26.81 16.12 -1.34
CA PRO A 444 26.65 15.47 -0.05
C PRO A 444 25.18 15.49 0.39
N ILE A 445 24.70 14.38 0.93
CA ILE A 445 23.35 14.28 1.49
C ILE A 445 23.40 14.57 2.99
N ARG A 446 22.68 15.59 3.38
CA ARG A 446 22.47 15.95 4.78
C ARG A 446 21.26 15.24 5.35
N VAL A 447 21.40 14.71 6.56
CA VAL A 447 20.29 14.18 7.37
C VAL A 447 20.38 14.76 8.76
N ASP A 448 19.26 15.27 9.27
CA ASP A 448 19.15 15.73 10.65
C ASP A 448 17.96 15.10 11.39
N LEU A 449 18.07 15.08 12.72
CA LEU A 449 17.00 14.73 13.65
C LEU A 449 16.68 15.96 14.52
N LYS A 450 15.48 16.53 14.36
CA LYS A 450 15.03 17.71 15.09
C LYS A 450 16.01 18.91 14.98
N GLY A 451 16.60 19.07 13.79
CA GLY A 451 17.60 20.11 13.51
C GLY A 451 19.04 19.77 13.93
N GLN A 452 19.26 18.68 14.67
CA GLN A 452 20.60 18.20 14.99
C GLN A 452 21.11 17.33 13.82
N MET A 453 22.20 17.74 13.21
CA MET A 453 22.81 16.99 12.12
C MET A 453 23.29 15.61 12.57
N LEU A 454 22.80 14.57 11.91
CA LEU A 454 23.24 13.20 12.10
C LEU A 454 24.39 12.85 11.14
N THR A 455 24.27 13.25 9.89
CA THR A 455 25.29 13.02 8.88
C THR A 455 25.19 14.06 7.74
N GLU A 456 26.32 14.32 7.10
CA GLU A 456 26.41 15.01 5.82
C GLU A 456 27.54 14.35 5.02
N ALA A 457 27.18 13.53 4.05
CA ALA A 457 28.14 12.69 3.34
C ALA A 457 27.71 12.43 1.89
N PRO A 458 28.69 12.25 0.98
CA PRO A 458 28.39 11.80 -0.38
C PRO A 458 27.81 10.38 -0.37
N VAL A 459 26.89 10.14 -1.29
CA VAL A 459 26.27 8.81 -1.51
C VAL A 459 26.65 8.27 -2.89
N LYS A 460 26.52 6.97 -3.09
CA LYS A 460 26.79 6.33 -4.37
C LYS A 460 25.51 5.74 -4.93
N ARG A 461 25.16 6.07 -6.16
CA ARG A 461 24.20 5.31 -6.94
C ARG A 461 24.83 3.96 -7.28
N THR A 462 24.14 2.87 -7.03
CA THR A 462 24.68 1.52 -7.29
C THR A 462 23.65 0.61 -7.93
N ILE A 463 24.13 -0.33 -8.74
CA ILE A 463 23.32 -1.40 -9.33
C ILE A 463 22.72 -2.28 -8.22
N ALA A 464 23.49 -2.59 -7.18
CA ALA A 464 23.06 -3.43 -6.07
C ALA A 464 21.84 -2.84 -5.34
N MET A 465 21.82 -1.51 -5.16
CA MET A 465 20.68 -0.85 -4.50
C MET A 465 19.43 -0.85 -5.38
N LEU A 466 19.58 -0.56 -6.68
CA LEU A 466 18.50 -0.63 -7.65
C LEU A 466 17.89 -2.02 -7.73
N ASP A 467 18.74 -3.07 -7.84
CA ASP A 467 18.28 -4.46 -7.89
C ASP A 467 17.54 -4.85 -6.61
N ARG A 468 18.10 -4.53 -5.44
CA ARG A 468 17.45 -4.79 -4.15
C ARG A 468 16.05 -4.20 -4.09
N CYS A 469 15.87 -2.94 -4.46
CA CYS A 469 14.55 -2.30 -4.45
C CYS A 469 13.57 -2.96 -5.43
N ILE A 470 14.03 -3.30 -6.64
CA ILE A 470 13.19 -3.97 -7.65
C ILE A 470 12.78 -5.37 -7.17
N GLN A 471 13.70 -6.15 -6.56
CA GLN A 471 13.38 -7.48 -6.05
C GLN A 471 12.43 -7.45 -4.84
N GLU A 472 12.61 -6.48 -3.94
CA GLU A 472 11.77 -6.33 -2.75
C GLU A 472 10.34 -5.87 -3.07
N LEU A 473 10.19 -4.94 -4.00
CA LEU A 473 8.94 -4.23 -4.23
C LEU A 473 8.24 -4.60 -5.53
N GLY A 474 8.99 -5.04 -6.55
CA GLY A 474 8.44 -5.35 -7.87
C GLY A 474 7.72 -4.17 -8.51
N ASP A 475 8.22 -2.95 -8.26
CA ASP A 475 7.65 -1.70 -8.75
C ASP A 475 8.75 -0.79 -9.28
N PRO A 476 8.73 -0.42 -10.58
CA PRO A 476 9.77 0.40 -11.17
C PRO A 476 9.84 1.82 -10.59
N ASN A 477 8.78 2.29 -9.92
CA ASN A 477 8.75 3.62 -9.29
C ASN A 477 9.39 3.64 -7.89
N PHE A 478 9.70 2.48 -7.32
CA PHE A 478 10.43 2.33 -6.06
C PHE A 478 11.89 1.88 -6.23
N ALA A 479 12.48 2.11 -7.40
CA ALA A 479 13.88 1.77 -7.67
C ALA A 479 14.80 2.90 -7.21
N PHE A 480 15.12 2.94 -5.92
CA PHE A 480 16.10 3.86 -5.34
C PHE A 480 17.51 3.42 -5.69
N SER A 481 18.41 4.37 -6.01
CA SER A 481 19.77 4.08 -6.46
C SER A 481 20.82 4.18 -5.36
N ALA A 482 20.52 4.86 -4.25
CA ALA A 482 21.42 5.05 -3.13
C ALA A 482 20.68 4.90 -1.78
N GLU A 483 21.43 4.76 -0.70
CA GLU A 483 20.88 4.75 0.66
C GLU A 483 21.83 5.39 1.66
N VAL A 484 21.27 5.92 2.74
CA VAL A 484 21.99 6.40 3.93
C VAL A 484 21.54 5.57 5.12
N PRO A 485 22.39 4.67 5.64
CA PRO A 485 22.10 3.97 6.89
C PRO A 485 22.33 4.93 8.07
N LEU A 486 21.44 4.86 9.05
CA LEU A 486 21.47 5.70 10.25
C LEU A 486 21.39 4.85 11.51
N GLU A 487 22.16 5.21 12.51
CA GLU A 487 21.94 4.83 13.89
C GLU A 487 21.31 6.02 14.63
N LEU A 488 20.15 5.79 15.24
CA LEU A 488 19.38 6.82 15.90
C LEU A 488 19.61 6.75 17.42
N PRO A 489 19.60 7.87 18.14
CA PRO A 489 19.90 7.92 19.56
C PRO A 489 18.88 7.19 20.46
#